data_12cf968d25ef9d04583d7c01bb2262a1
#
_entry.id   12cf968d25ef9d04583d7c01bb2262a1
#
_cell.length_a   1.000
_cell.length_b   1.000
_cell.length_c   1.000
_cell.angle_alpha   90.00
_cell.angle_beta   90.00
_cell.angle_gamma   90.00
#
_symmetry.space_group_name_H-M   'P 1'
#
loop_
_entity.id
_entity.type
_entity.pdbx_description
1 polymer ?
#
loop_
_entity_poly.entity_id
_entity_poly.type
_entity_poly.pdbx_seq_one_letter_code
_entity_poly.pdbx_strand_id
1 'polypeptide(L)'
;NSGGGIVALHAALVRQTDWKWLSELGGCDFNSDSEFLEARVMVDPNAKDHPAVRGFGKSFLYKADWTNHDKSVTGIPGIQVLLRIDESTYEPVRDFFKTRGGKAMGKDHPIAWINTLNNGRFFYTELGHDVRSLDTKFGRTHIIEAIHWAARLNKE
;
A
#
# COMPACT_ATOMS: atom_id res chain seq x y z
N ASN A 1 -3.48 13.21 18.85
CA ASN A 1 -4.44 14.21 18.32
C ASN A 1 -3.79 15.50 17.78
N SER A 2 -2.46 15.58 17.71
CA SER A 2 -1.73 16.78 17.27
C SER A 2 -1.41 16.84 15.77
N GLY A 3 -1.90 15.89 14.97
CA GLY A 3 -1.80 15.95 13.51
C GLY A 3 -0.46 15.50 12.94
N GLY A 4 0.18 14.49 13.51
CA GLY A 4 1.40 13.87 12.96
C GLY A 4 1.18 13.13 11.64
N GLY A 5 2.29 12.82 10.93
CA GLY A 5 2.30 11.99 9.73
C GLY A 5 3.00 10.65 9.96
N ILE A 6 2.48 9.60 9.33
CA ILE A 6 3.05 8.25 9.35
C ILE A 6 3.16 7.77 7.90
N VAL A 7 4.30 7.21 7.54
CA VAL A 7 4.48 6.43 6.30
C VAL A 7 4.80 5.00 6.70
N ALA A 8 3.90 4.09 6.39
CA ALA A 8 3.98 2.68 6.71
C ALA A 8 4.32 1.86 5.46
N LEU A 9 5.31 0.99 5.56
CA LEU A 9 5.83 0.20 4.45
C LEU A 9 5.59 -1.28 4.70
N HIS A 10 5.14 -2.00 3.69
CA HIS A 10 5.01 -3.45 3.61
C HIS A 10 4.44 -4.09 4.89
N ALA A 11 5.24 -4.81 5.65
CA ALA A 11 4.83 -5.53 6.86
C ALA A 11 4.48 -4.64 8.07
N ALA A 12 4.40 -3.31 7.89
CA ALA A 12 3.98 -2.41 8.96
C ALA A 12 2.56 -2.70 9.50
N LEU A 13 1.69 -3.35 8.70
CA LEU A 13 0.35 -3.77 9.11
C LEU A 13 0.27 -5.22 9.59
N VAL A 14 1.39 -5.84 9.95
CA VAL A 14 1.36 -7.12 10.68
C VAL A 14 0.64 -6.92 11.99
N ARG A 15 -0.37 -7.75 12.22
CA ARG A 15 -1.28 -7.63 13.36
C ARG A 15 -0.53 -7.54 14.69
N GLN A 16 -0.77 -6.45 15.40
CA GLN A 16 -0.29 -6.24 16.77
C GLN A 16 -1.49 -6.35 17.72
N THR A 17 -1.54 -7.39 18.54
CA THR A 17 -2.70 -7.67 19.40
C THR A 17 -3.01 -6.52 20.38
N ASP A 18 -1.99 -5.77 20.79
CA ASP A 18 -2.11 -4.70 21.77
C ASP A 18 -2.25 -3.30 21.11
N TRP A 19 -2.09 -3.21 19.80
CA TRP A 19 -2.13 -1.94 19.07
C TRP A 19 -3.35 -1.86 18.13
N LYS A 20 -4.53 -1.90 18.67
CA LYS A 20 -5.79 -1.83 17.90
C LYS A 20 -5.86 -0.59 17.01
N TRP A 21 -5.33 0.53 17.49
CA TRP A 21 -5.29 1.77 16.71
C TRP A 21 -4.51 1.65 15.40
N LEU A 22 -3.53 0.75 15.30
CA LEU A 22 -2.75 0.55 14.06
C LEU A 22 -3.62 -0.14 13.01
N SER A 23 -4.39 -1.17 13.39
CA SER A 23 -5.36 -1.81 12.49
C SER A 23 -6.49 -0.86 12.08
N GLU A 24 -6.94 0.03 12.98
CA GLU A 24 -7.92 1.08 12.66
C GLU A 24 -7.33 2.10 11.68
N LEU A 25 -6.08 2.49 11.87
CA LEU A 25 -5.37 3.45 11.04
C LEU A 25 -5.07 2.89 9.65
N GLY A 26 -4.60 1.64 9.58
CA GLY A 26 -4.30 0.92 8.34
C GLY A 26 -5.54 0.42 7.60
N GLY A 27 -6.59 0.10 8.34
CA GLY A 27 -7.86 -0.42 7.81
C GLY A 27 -7.90 -1.94 7.62
N CYS A 28 -6.77 -2.63 7.68
CA CYS A 28 -6.63 -4.07 7.51
C CYS A 28 -5.40 -4.60 8.24
N ASP A 29 -5.28 -5.93 8.29
CA ASP A 29 -4.11 -6.63 8.82
C ASP A 29 -3.44 -7.46 7.72
N PHE A 30 -2.13 -7.69 7.84
CA PHE A 30 -1.36 -8.57 6.97
C PHE A 30 -1.88 -10.00 7.02
N ASN A 31 -1.99 -10.67 5.86
CA ASN A 31 -2.33 -12.08 5.75
C ASN A 31 -1.18 -12.92 5.18
N SER A 32 -0.66 -12.53 4.02
CA SER A 32 0.38 -13.26 3.28
C SER A 32 1.08 -12.33 2.29
N ASP A 33 2.07 -12.84 1.57
CA ASP A 33 2.70 -12.12 0.47
C ASP A 33 3.04 -13.06 -0.71
N SER A 34 3.40 -12.46 -1.83
CA SER A 34 3.94 -13.14 -3.02
C SER A 34 5.46 -13.28 -2.92
N GLU A 35 6.05 -13.99 -3.88
CA GLU A 35 7.48 -13.87 -4.17
C GLU A 35 7.79 -12.49 -4.79
N PHE A 36 9.07 -12.12 -4.85
CA PHE A 36 9.51 -10.89 -5.52
C PHE A 36 9.40 -11.02 -7.04
N LEU A 37 8.31 -10.55 -7.61
CA LEU A 37 7.95 -10.75 -9.02
C LEU A 37 7.29 -9.52 -9.64
N GLU A 38 7.20 -9.53 -10.97
CA GLU A 38 6.56 -8.47 -11.73
C GLU A 38 5.05 -8.67 -11.78
N ALA A 39 4.33 -7.57 -11.60
CA ALA A 39 2.88 -7.53 -11.73
C ALA A 39 2.41 -6.20 -12.32
N ARG A 40 1.17 -6.15 -12.78
CA ARG A 40 0.53 -4.92 -13.29
C ARG A 40 -0.03 -4.09 -12.15
N VAL A 41 0.57 -2.94 -11.93
CA VAL A 41 0.08 -1.92 -11.01
C VAL A 41 -0.85 -0.96 -11.74
N MET A 42 -1.94 -0.57 -11.10
CA MET A 42 -2.95 0.35 -11.63
C MET A 42 -3.06 1.57 -10.69
N VAL A 43 -3.05 2.76 -11.25
CA VAL A 43 -3.33 4.00 -10.51
C VAL A 43 -4.85 4.14 -10.37
N ASP A 44 -5.34 4.32 -9.14
CA ASP A 44 -6.77 4.57 -8.93
C ASP A 44 -7.18 5.88 -9.63
N PRO A 45 -8.22 5.88 -10.45
CA PRO A 45 -8.63 7.07 -11.23
C PRO A 45 -8.90 8.30 -10.36
N ASN A 46 -9.40 8.10 -9.13
CA ASN A 46 -9.69 9.18 -8.19
C ASN A 46 -8.44 9.72 -7.48
N ALA A 47 -7.31 9.04 -7.62
CA ALA A 47 -6.04 9.40 -6.99
C ALA A 47 -4.95 9.84 -7.98
N LYS A 48 -5.25 9.93 -9.28
CA LYS A 48 -4.27 10.20 -10.35
C LYS A 48 -3.42 11.46 -10.14
N ASP A 49 -3.95 12.43 -9.43
CA ASP A 49 -3.30 13.73 -9.17
C ASP A 49 -2.54 13.76 -7.83
N HIS A 50 -2.64 12.67 -7.03
CA HIS A 50 -1.90 12.59 -5.76
C HIS A 50 -0.38 12.55 -6.02
N PRO A 51 0.44 13.35 -5.31
CA PRO A 51 1.87 13.48 -5.57
C PRO A 51 2.62 12.15 -5.70
N ALA A 52 2.32 11.18 -4.85
CA ALA A 52 3.01 9.89 -4.82
C ALA A 52 2.73 8.98 -6.04
N VAL A 53 1.73 9.29 -6.88
CA VAL A 53 1.36 8.46 -8.04
C VAL A 53 1.22 9.23 -9.34
N ARG A 54 1.18 10.55 -9.30
CA ARG A 54 1.02 11.38 -10.50
C ARG A 54 2.19 11.19 -11.48
N GLY A 55 1.89 11.17 -12.77
CA GLY A 55 2.88 11.07 -13.84
C GLY A 55 3.32 9.65 -14.20
N PHE A 56 2.75 8.61 -13.56
CA PHE A 56 3.04 7.20 -13.87
C PHE A 56 2.01 6.53 -14.80
N GLY A 57 1.06 7.31 -15.32
CA GLY A 57 0.01 6.83 -16.22
C GLY A 57 -1.09 6.06 -15.49
N LYS A 58 -1.94 5.36 -16.27
CA LYS A 58 -3.07 4.59 -15.72
C LYS A 58 -2.64 3.24 -15.13
N SER A 59 -1.64 2.63 -15.75
CA SER A 59 -1.07 1.34 -15.30
C SER A 59 0.36 1.17 -15.81
N PHE A 60 1.14 0.37 -15.11
CA PHE A 60 2.52 0.02 -15.47
C PHE A 60 2.91 -1.33 -14.86
N LEU A 61 3.94 -1.98 -15.41
CA LEU A 61 4.53 -3.17 -14.81
C LEU A 61 5.54 -2.76 -13.74
N TYR A 62 5.50 -3.45 -12.62
CA TYR A 62 6.40 -3.19 -11.52
C TYR A 62 6.77 -4.47 -10.77
N LYS A 63 7.98 -4.51 -10.21
CA LYS A 63 8.50 -5.68 -9.52
C LYS A 63 8.67 -5.40 -8.03
N ALA A 64 7.95 -6.15 -7.22
CA ALA A 64 8.02 -6.15 -5.76
C ALA A 64 7.53 -7.51 -5.22
N ASP A 65 7.51 -7.65 -3.93
CA ASP A 65 6.74 -8.66 -3.22
C ASP A 65 5.42 -8.01 -2.76
N TRP A 66 4.32 -8.62 -3.14
CA TRP A 66 2.97 -8.05 -3.01
C TRP A 66 2.27 -8.66 -1.81
N THR A 67 1.79 -7.81 -0.93
CA THR A 67 1.14 -8.20 0.32
C THR A 67 -0.34 -8.46 0.13
N ASN A 68 -0.84 -9.57 0.64
CA ASN A 68 -2.27 -9.80 0.79
C ASN A 68 -2.69 -9.43 2.22
N HIS A 69 -3.86 -8.84 2.33
CA HIS A 69 -4.46 -8.43 3.61
C HIS A 69 -5.66 -9.32 3.95
N ASP A 70 -6.12 -9.28 5.19
CA ASP A 70 -7.30 -10.00 5.66
C ASP A 70 -8.60 -9.52 5.00
N LYS A 71 -8.61 -8.26 4.54
CA LYS A 71 -9.72 -7.61 3.82
C LYS A 71 -9.23 -6.43 2.98
N SER A 72 -10.03 -6.05 1.98
CA SER A 72 -9.79 -4.81 1.24
C SER A 72 -10.11 -3.57 2.09
N VAL A 73 -9.37 -2.50 1.86
CA VAL A 73 -9.62 -1.18 2.46
C VAL A 73 -10.56 -0.32 1.64
N THR A 74 -11.01 -0.80 0.48
CA THR A 74 -11.93 -0.07 -0.40
C THR A 74 -13.25 0.21 0.32
N GLY A 75 -13.68 1.48 0.28
CA GLY A 75 -14.93 1.92 0.88
C GLY A 75 -14.89 2.16 2.39
N ILE A 76 -13.74 1.98 3.05
CA ILE A 76 -13.59 2.35 4.47
C ILE A 76 -13.58 3.90 4.56
N PRO A 77 -14.43 4.51 5.39
CA PRO A 77 -14.45 5.94 5.58
C PRO A 77 -13.08 6.51 5.99
N GLY A 78 -12.65 7.58 5.34
CA GLY A 78 -11.34 8.22 5.57
C GLY A 78 -10.19 7.63 4.76
N ILE A 79 -10.35 6.45 4.17
CA ILE A 79 -9.33 5.81 3.33
C ILE A 79 -9.55 6.16 1.86
N GLN A 80 -8.49 6.61 1.20
CA GLN A 80 -8.42 6.76 -0.26
C GLN A 80 -7.35 5.83 -0.82
N VAL A 81 -7.76 4.90 -1.68
CA VAL A 81 -6.84 4.03 -2.41
C VAL A 81 -6.10 4.84 -3.47
N LEU A 82 -4.79 4.63 -3.57
CA LEU A 82 -3.91 5.28 -4.55
C LEU A 82 -3.50 4.32 -5.67
N LEU A 83 -3.14 3.09 -5.28
CA LEU A 83 -2.69 2.05 -6.20
C LEU A 83 -3.43 0.74 -5.91
N ARG A 84 -3.68 0.00 -6.99
CA ARG A 84 -4.19 -1.37 -6.98
C ARG A 84 -3.27 -2.26 -7.79
N ILE A 85 -3.38 -3.57 -7.61
CA ILE A 85 -2.66 -4.55 -8.42
C ILE A 85 -3.64 -5.50 -9.10
N ASP A 86 -3.29 -5.92 -10.30
CA ASP A 86 -4.05 -6.93 -11.06
C ASP A 86 -3.50 -8.32 -10.74
N GLU A 87 -4.16 -9.04 -9.83
CA GLU A 87 -3.76 -10.39 -9.41
C GLU A 87 -3.76 -11.41 -10.55
N SER A 88 -4.43 -11.15 -11.67
CA SER A 88 -4.39 -12.05 -12.83
C SER A 88 -3.02 -12.05 -13.52
N THR A 89 -2.12 -11.14 -13.16
CA THR A 89 -0.80 -10.97 -13.79
C THR A 89 0.34 -11.62 -13.01
N TYR A 90 0.07 -12.21 -11.82
CA TYR A 90 1.11 -12.82 -11.00
C TYR A 90 0.54 -13.91 -10.07
N GLU A 91 1.40 -14.69 -9.38
CA GLU A 91 1.03 -15.64 -8.33
C GLU A 91 0.95 -14.90 -6.99
N PRO A 92 -0.24 -14.66 -6.41
CA PRO A 92 -0.39 -13.74 -5.27
C PRO A 92 0.05 -14.32 -3.93
N VAL A 93 0.17 -15.66 -3.79
CA VAL A 93 0.49 -16.29 -2.51
C VAL A 93 1.68 -17.22 -2.68
N ARG A 94 2.83 -16.89 -2.10
CA ARG A 94 3.99 -17.77 -2.11
C ARG A 94 3.75 -19.06 -1.31
N ASP A 95 4.44 -20.13 -1.66
CA ASP A 95 4.22 -21.48 -1.12
C ASP A 95 4.29 -21.53 0.41
N PHE A 96 5.16 -20.74 1.03
CA PHE A 96 5.27 -20.64 2.49
C PHE A 96 3.92 -20.32 3.17
N PHE A 97 3.08 -19.48 2.56
CA PHE A 97 1.80 -19.09 3.12
C PHE A 97 0.63 -19.97 2.68
N LYS A 98 0.71 -20.70 1.57
CA LYS A 98 -0.38 -21.56 1.09
C LYS A 98 -0.84 -22.57 2.14
N THR A 99 0.09 -23.12 2.93
CA THR A 99 -0.23 -24.07 4.02
C THR A 99 -0.52 -23.40 5.37
N ARG A 100 -0.47 -22.06 5.44
CA ARG A 100 -0.62 -21.27 6.68
C ARG A 100 -1.81 -20.30 6.63
N GLY A 101 -2.76 -20.55 5.72
CA GLY A 101 -3.95 -19.74 5.60
C GLY A 101 -3.79 -18.47 4.77
N GLY A 102 -2.68 -18.37 3.99
CA GLY A 102 -2.49 -17.30 3.02
C GLY A 102 -3.58 -17.33 1.94
N LYS A 103 -4.12 -16.16 1.63
CA LYS A 103 -5.21 -16.00 0.65
C LYS A 103 -4.93 -14.81 -0.24
N ALA A 104 -5.23 -14.99 -1.53
CA ALA A 104 -5.31 -13.91 -2.49
C ALA A 104 -6.48 -12.97 -2.16
N MET A 105 -6.40 -11.73 -2.57
CA MET A 105 -7.46 -10.72 -2.39
C MET A 105 -8.43 -10.67 -3.58
N GLY A 106 -8.03 -11.19 -4.73
CA GLY A 106 -8.84 -11.23 -5.94
C GLY A 106 -8.88 -9.90 -6.68
N LYS A 107 -10.07 -9.53 -7.16
CA LYS A 107 -10.22 -8.35 -8.03
C LYS A 107 -10.05 -7.00 -7.33
N ASP A 108 -10.19 -6.95 -6.02
CA ASP A 108 -10.06 -5.72 -5.24
C ASP A 108 -8.85 -5.80 -4.31
N HIS A 109 -7.69 -5.48 -4.90
CA HIS A 109 -6.41 -5.56 -4.23
C HIS A 109 -5.71 -4.19 -4.18
N PRO A 110 -6.03 -3.33 -3.20
CA PRO A 110 -5.28 -2.11 -2.93
C PRO A 110 -3.88 -2.42 -2.43
N ILE A 111 -2.87 -1.72 -2.97
CA ILE A 111 -1.45 -1.87 -2.60
C ILE A 111 -0.80 -0.58 -2.07
N ALA A 112 -1.49 0.55 -2.20
CA ALA A 112 -1.14 1.80 -1.53
C ALA A 112 -2.40 2.63 -1.29
N TRP A 113 -2.47 3.24 -0.11
CA TRP A 113 -3.59 4.12 0.27
C TRP A 113 -3.18 5.14 1.31
N ILE A 114 -4.03 6.14 1.47
CA ILE A 114 -3.92 7.14 2.53
C ILE A 114 -5.14 7.06 3.44
N ASN A 115 -4.95 7.48 4.68
CA ASN A 115 -6.01 7.68 5.66
C ASN A 115 -5.77 8.98 6.42
N THR A 116 -6.85 9.68 6.75
CA THR A 116 -6.81 10.86 7.60
C THR A 116 -7.62 10.60 8.87
N LEU A 117 -6.96 10.52 10.00
CA LEU A 117 -7.58 10.25 11.29
C LEU A 117 -7.13 11.30 12.31
N ASN A 118 -8.07 11.97 12.98
CA ASN A 118 -7.78 12.94 14.05
C ASN A 118 -6.75 14.01 13.63
N ASN A 119 -6.89 14.59 12.43
CA ASN A 119 -5.93 15.52 11.81
C ASN A 119 -4.55 14.92 11.47
N GLY A 120 -4.30 13.65 11.72
CA GLY A 120 -3.10 12.94 11.28
C GLY A 120 -3.19 12.51 9.82
N ARG A 121 -2.03 12.29 9.20
CA ARG A 121 -1.92 11.73 7.85
C ARG A 121 -1.21 10.38 7.92
N PHE A 122 -1.85 9.36 7.41
CA PHE A 122 -1.30 8.01 7.30
C PHE A 122 -1.19 7.62 5.82
N PHE A 123 -0.03 7.17 5.43
CA PHE A 123 0.26 6.63 4.11
C PHE A 123 0.73 5.19 4.25
N TYR A 124 0.15 4.28 3.50
CA TYR A 124 0.60 2.90 3.39
C TYR A 124 1.00 2.57 1.97
N THR A 125 2.04 1.75 1.82
CA THR A 125 2.42 1.12 0.56
C THR A 125 3.03 -0.26 0.79
N GLU A 126 2.80 -1.19 -0.11
CA GLU A 126 3.40 -2.53 -0.08
C GLU A 126 4.88 -2.56 -0.50
N LEU A 127 5.41 -1.45 -1.02
CA LEU A 127 6.83 -1.38 -1.35
C LEU A 127 7.69 -1.34 -0.09
N GLY A 128 8.91 -1.92 -0.16
CA GLY A 128 9.93 -1.71 0.85
C GLY A 128 10.37 -2.94 1.65
N HIS A 129 9.79 -4.12 1.42
CA HIS A 129 10.36 -5.36 1.97
C HIS A 129 11.70 -5.67 1.29
N ASP A 130 11.70 -5.72 -0.02
CA ASP A 130 12.94 -5.78 -0.78
C ASP A 130 13.35 -4.38 -1.25
N VAL A 131 14.55 -3.94 -0.90
CA VAL A 131 15.07 -2.62 -1.25
C VAL A 131 15.08 -2.35 -2.76
N ARG A 132 15.16 -3.40 -3.59
CA ARG A 132 15.06 -3.29 -5.05
C ARG A 132 13.74 -2.67 -5.51
N SER A 133 12.67 -2.84 -4.73
CA SER A 133 11.39 -2.19 -5.00
C SER A 133 11.40 -0.68 -4.77
N LEU A 134 12.37 -0.17 -4.01
CA LEU A 134 12.57 1.26 -3.78
C LEU A 134 13.61 1.87 -4.70
N ASP A 135 14.54 1.07 -5.24
CA ASP A 135 15.66 1.53 -6.07
C ASP A 135 15.31 1.70 -7.55
N THR A 136 14.17 2.31 -7.81
CA THR A 136 13.69 2.66 -9.15
C THR A 136 13.23 4.12 -9.17
N LYS A 137 13.01 4.70 -10.36
CA LYS A 137 12.44 6.04 -10.46
C LYS A 137 11.06 6.11 -9.78
N PHE A 138 10.19 5.12 -10.02
CA PHE A 138 8.87 5.08 -9.39
C PHE A 138 8.99 4.91 -7.87
N GLY A 139 9.71 3.88 -7.40
CA GLY A 139 9.82 3.58 -5.97
C GLY A 139 10.36 4.78 -5.17
N ARG A 140 11.44 5.41 -5.64
CA ARG A 140 11.99 6.61 -5.01
C ARG A 140 11.00 7.77 -4.99
N THR A 141 10.37 8.08 -6.13
CA THR A 141 9.39 9.19 -6.20
C THR A 141 8.21 8.90 -5.29
N HIS A 142 7.66 7.69 -5.33
CA HIS A 142 6.52 7.27 -4.54
C HIS A 142 6.76 7.47 -3.03
N ILE A 143 7.91 7.02 -2.52
CA ILE A 143 8.24 7.16 -1.09
C ILE A 143 8.56 8.60 -0.70
N ILE A 144 9.33 9.34 -1.51
CA ILE A 144 9.66 10.75 -1.21
C ILE A 144 8.38 11.58 -1.14
N GLU A 145 7.48 11.42 -2.11
CA GLU A 145 6.23 12.16 -2.14
C GLU A 145 5.25 11.71 -1.04
N ALA A 146 5.29 10.42 -0.64
CA ALA A 146 4.56 9.94 0.53
C ALA A 146 5.02 10.64 1.82
N ILE A 147 6.34 10.78 2.00
CA ILE A 147 6.93 11.49 3.14
C ILE A 147 6.54 12.97 3.12
N HIS A 148 6.68 13.63 1.96
CA HIS A 148 6.29 15.03 1.81
C HIS A 148 4.80 15.24 2.12
N TRP A 149 3.94 14.36 1.61
CA TRP A 149 2.51 14.43 1.88
C TRP A 149 2.19 14.23 3.37
N ALA A 150 2.76 13.18 3.98
CA ALA A 150 2.53 12.88 5.40
C ALA A 150 3.03 14.02 6.31
N ALA A 151 4.18 14.62 5.97
CA ALA A 151 4.78 15.75 6.68
C ALA A 151 4.15 17.11 6.34
N ARG A 152 3.16 17.18 5.42
CA ARG A 152 2.53 18.43 4.95
C ARG A 152 3.51 19.40 4.25
N LEU A 153 4.53 18.85 3.58
CA LEU A 153 5.53 19.65 2.86
C LEU A 153 5.15 19.92 1.40
N ASN A 154 4.17 19.21 0.86
CA ASN A 154 3.66 19.50 -0.49
C ASN A 154 2.91 20.83 -0.44
N LYS A 155 3.29 21.77 -1.30
CA LYS A 155 2.49 22.98 -1.53
C LYS A 155 1.17 22.54 -2.16
N GLU A 156 0.06 22.93 -1.57
CA GLU A 156 -1.27 22.83 -2.14
C GLU A 156 -1.37 23.61 -3.43
#